data_d9641813d6ad2d11e0a6b17528b7362c
#
_entry.id   d9641813d6ad2d11e0a6b17528b7362c
#
_cell.length_a   1.000
_cell.length_b   1.000
_cell.length_c   1.000
_cell.angle_alpha   90.00
_cell.angle_beta   90.00
_cell.angle_gamma   90.00
#
_symmetry.space_group_name_H-M   'P 1'
#
loop_
_entity.id
_entity.type
_entity.pdbx_description
1 polymer ?
#
loop_
_entity_poly.entity_id
_entity_poly.type
_entity_poly.pdbx_seq_one_letter_code
_entity_poly.pdbx_strand_id
1 'polypeptide(L)'
;MSEVILFGEPMAMFVAKSCGPLHEVEEFTRMLAGAEVNVAIGLKRLGHSVAYVTKLGTDPFGTYIENKLKAEGLDVQITKDENHFTGYQLKGKVLEGDPEVFYYRRNSAASCLSVEDIEKVDLEGARVLHITGIPAALSKSCREATYRLIERAREKDMLVSFDPNLRPTLWESEEVMIQTINDIASKADIVLPGTGEGKILMGSEKPEEIAEFYRKNGAKAVIIKTGGDGAYADWEGGKAFYPGYKVKEVVDTVGAGDGFAVGILSAWLEGEKMPEMVDRGNAIGSIQVSVASDNEGLPTKEELDAYMKGAK
;
A
#
# COMPACT_ATOMS: atom_id res chain seq x y z
N MET A 1 21.52 -3.26 4.55
CA MET A 1 20.41 -4.10 5.06
C MET A 1 19.19 -3.23 5.17
N SER A 2 18.06 -3.70 4.69
CA SER A 2 16.81 -2.91 4.67
C SER A 2 15.96 -3.23 5.89
N GLU A 3 15.43 -2.18 6.57
CA GLU A 3 14.57 -2.34 7.76
C GLU A 3 13.17 -2.80 7.40
N VAL A 4 12.70 -2.42 6.19
CA VAL A 4 11.35 -2.72 5.71
C VAL A 4 11.40 -3.48 4.41
N ILE A 5 10.63 -4.54 4.32
CA ILE A 5 10.41 -5.30 3.10
C ILE A 5 8.99 -5.03 2.61
N LEU A 6 8.86 -4.68 1.36
CA LEU A 6 7.60 -4.60 0.64
C LEU A 6 7.60 -5.54 -0.57
N PHE A 7 6.42 -6.04 -0.90
CA PHE A 7 6.22 -7.01 -1.96
C PHE A 7 4.97 -6.66 -2.75
N GLY A 8 5.09 -6.50 -4.07
CA GLY A 8 3.92 -6.14 -4.86
C GLY A 8 4.20 -5.90 -6.34
N GLU A 9 3.18 -5.39 -7.04
CA GLU A 9 3.24 -5.08 -8.46
C GLU A 9 3.34 -3.56 -8.71
N PRO A 10 4.51 -3.07 -9.08
CA PRO A 10 4.67 -1.73 -9.59
C PRO A 10 4.20 -1.67 -11.05
N MET A 11 3.49 -0.60 -11.42
CA MET A 11 2.95 -0.43 -12.76
C MET A 11 3.43 0.88 -13.40
N ALA A 12 3.59 0.85 -14.73
CA ALA A 12 3.68 2.08 -15.50
C ALA A 12 2.26 2.66 -15.64
N MET A 13 2.02 3.85 -15.13
CA MET A 13 0.74 4.55 -15.23
C MET A 13 0.81 5.62 -16.30
N PHE A 14 -0.18 5.66 -17.19
CA PHE A 14 -0.35 6.68 -18.19
C PHE A 14 -1.55 7.55 -17.82
N VAL A 15 -1.29 8.77 -17.37
CA VAL A 15 -2.31 9.75 -16.98
C VAL A 15 -2.63 10.64 -18.15
N ALA A 16 -3.91 10.73 -18.52
CA ALA A 16 -4.40 11.58 -19.61
C ALA A 16 -4.06 13.05 -19.35
N LYS A 17 -3.56 13.78 -20.37
CA LYS A 17 -3.30 15.21 -20.27
C LYS A 17 -4.55 16.07 -20.46
N SER A 18 -5.55 15.57 -21.19
CA SER A 18 -6.83 16.23 -21.44
C SER A 18 -7.97 15.47 -20.78
N CYS A 19 -9.03 16.19 -20.41
CA CYS A 19 -10.29 15.58 -20.00
C CYS A 19 -11.03 15.03 -21.22
N GLY A 20 -11.77 13.93 -21.03
CA GLY A 20 -12.57 13.29 -22.07
C GLY A 20 -12.43 11.76 -22.03
N PRO A 21 -13.19 11.05 -22.89
CA PRO A 21 -13.09 9.60 -23.01
C PRO A 21 -11.67 9.16 -23.38
N LEU A 22 -11.14 8.14 -22.72
CA LEU A 22 -9.74 7.70 -22.91
C LEU A 22 -9.39 7.32 -24.35
N HIS A 23 -10.37 6.87 -25.16
CA HIS A 23 -10.15 6.54 -26.56
C HIS A 23 -9.96 7.76 -27.48
N GLU A 24 -10.23 8.98 -26.99
CA GLU A 24 -10.02 10.25 -27.71
C GLU A 24 -8.76 10.99 -27.22
N VAL A 25 -8.12 10.49 -26.14
CA VAL A 25 -6.92 11.13 -25.59
C VAL A 25 -5.68 10.73 -26.37
N GLU A 26 -4.98 11.70 -26.95
CA GLU A 26 -3.76 11.47 -27.71
C GLU A 26 -2.48 11.56 -26.85
N GLU A 27 -2.50 12.36 -25.77
CA GLU A 27 -1.32 12.62 -24.96
C GLU A 27 -1.47 12.15 -23.52
N PHE A 28 -0.43 11.46 -23.02
CA PHE A 28 -0.36 10.95 -21.67
C PHE A 28 0.97 11.34 -21.00
N THR A 29 0.91 11.54 -19.68
CA THR A 29 2.11 11.60 -18.83
C THR A 29 2.35 10.24 -18.22
N ARG A 30 3.58 9.69 -18.35
CA ARG A 30 3.93 8.42 -17.73
C ARG A 30 4.41 8.64 -16.31
N MET A 31 3.81 7.93 -15.36
CA MET A 31 4.10 7.96 -13.94
C MET A 31 4.33 6.53 -13.40
N LEU A 32 4.78 6.42 -12.17
CA LEU A 32 4.91 5.16 -11.44
C LEU A 32 3.70 5.01 -10.51
N ALA A 33 3.07 3.83 -10.49
CA ALA A 33 1.96 3.48 -9.63
C ALA A 33 2.18 2.13 -8.95
N GLY A 34 1.45 1.92 -7.85
CA GLY A 34 1.42 0.69 -7.07
C GLY A 34 1.32 1.01 -5.59
N ALA A 35 0.37 0.39 -4.88
CA ALA A 35 0.13 0.67 -3.46
C ALA A 35 1.39 0.45 -2.62
N GLU A 36 2.04 -0.69 -2.79
CA GLU A 36 3.26 -1.04 -2.06
C GLU A 36 4.44 -0.15 -2.49
N VAL A 37 4.46 0.32 -3.75
CA VAL A 37 5.46 1.30 -4.22
C VAL A 37 5.29 2.62 -3.50
N ASN A 38 4.05 3.08 -3.33
CA ASN A 38 3.75 4.32 -2.63
C ASN A 38 4.28 4.25 -1.19
N VAL A 39 4.00 3.14 -0.50
CA VAL A 39 4.52 2.93 0.87
C VAL A 39 6.05 2.89 0.88
N ALA A 40 6.67 2.19 -0.08
CA ALA A 40 8.14 2.10 -0.16
C ALA A 40 8.80 3.47 -0.36
N ILE A 41 8.28 4.28 -1.29
CA ILE A 41 8.77 5.63 -1.56
C ILE A 41 8.59 6.54 -0.34
N GLY A 42 7.40 6.51 0.28
CA GLY A 42 7.13 7.33 1.46
C GLY A 42 8.05 7.01 2.63
N LEU A 43 8.24 5.74 2.97
CA LEU A 43 9.19 5.33 4.01
C LEU A 43 10.61 5.74 3.69
N LYS A 44 11.03 5.61 2.42
CA LYS A 44 12.37 6.04 1.99
C LYS A 44 12.57 7.53 2.14
N ARG A 45 11.59 8.37 1.78
CA ARG A 45 11.62 9.83 1.92
C ARG A 45 11.65 10.28 3.38
N LEU A 46 11.10 9.46 4.29
CA LEU A 46 11.19 9.67 5.75
C LEU A 46 12.51 9.17 6.36
N GLY A 47 13.44 8.66 5.54
CA GLY A 47 14.79 8.27 5.96
C GLY A 47 14.98 6.81 6.31
N HIS A 48 13.97 5.95 6.12
CA HIS A 48 14.09 4.51 6.37
C HIS A 48 14.79 3.77 5.23
N SER A 49 15.38 2.63 5.54
CA SER A 49 15.96 1.73 4.55
C SER A 49 14.92 0.70 4.11
N VAL A 50 14.64 0.64 2.80
CA VAL A 50 13.51 -0.10 2.26
C VAL A 50 13.95 -0.99 1.12
N ALA A 51 13.58 -2.29 1.16
CA ALA A 51 13.69 -3.21 0.06
C ALA A 51 12.32 -3.42 -0.60
N TYR A 52 12.31 -3.39 -1.92
CA TYR A 52 11.11 -3.64 -2.72
C TYR A 52 11.28 -4.90 -3.57
N VAL A 53 10.43 -5.89 -3.30
CA VAL A 53 10.45 -7.20 -3.95
C VAL A 53 9.40 -7.25 -5.05
N THR A 54 9.80 -7.55 -6.28
CA THR A 54 8.88 -7.64 -7.42
C THR A 54 9.43 -8.49 -8.55
N LYS A 55 8.59 -8.71 -9.56
CA LYS A 55 8.96 -9.34 -10.84
C LYS A 55 8.55 -8.43 -11.98
N LEU A 56 9.48 -8.15 -12.89
CA LEU A 56 9.29 -7.24 -14.01
C LEU A 56 9.63 -7.93 -15.32
N GLY A 57 8.86 -7.62 -16.37
CA GLY A 57 9.22 -7.99 -17.73
C GLY A 57 10.55 -7.35 -18.18
N THR A 58 11.14 -7.90 -19.23
CA THR A 58 12.34 -7.34 -19.86
C THR A 58 12.02 -6.21 -20.86
N ASP A 59 10.78 -5.75 -20.85
CA ASP A 59 10.24 -4.70 -21.70
C ASP A 59 10.63 -3.27 -21.25
N PRO A 60 10.33 -2.22 -22.05
CA PRO A 60 10.64 -0.84 -21.69
C PRO A 60 9.96 -0.34 -20.40
N PHE A 61 8.80 -0.89 -20.02
CA PHE A 61 8.12 -0.51 -18.77
C PHE A 61 8.83 -1.10 -17.57
N GLY A 62 9.28 -2.35 -17.64
CA GLY A 62 10.11 -2.97 -16.60
C GLY A 62 11.40 -2.20 -16.36
N THR A 63 12.08 -1.76 -17.44
CA THR A 63 13.27 -0.92 -17.35
C THR A 63 12.96 0.45 -16.73
N TYR A 64 11.85 1.07 -17.12
CA TYR A 64 11.41 2.36 -16.56
C TYR A 64 11.14 2.26 -15.06
N ILE A 65 10.39 1.27 -14.65
CA ILE A 65 10.03 1.04 -13.24
C ILE A 65 11.29 0.81 -12.40
N GLU A 66 12.16 -0.11 -12.84
CA GLU A 66 13.42 -0.38 -12.13
C GLU A 66 14.26 0.88 -11.94
N ASN A 67 14.41 1.70 -12.99
CA ASN A 67 15.15 2.95 -12.92
C ASN A 67 14.50 3.95 -11.95
N LYS A 68 13.17 4.03 -11.93
CA LYS A 68 12.45 4.90 -11.00
C LYS A 68 12.62 4.46 -9.55
N LEU A 69 12.45 3.17 -9.25
CA LEU A 69 12.65 2.64 -7.91
C LEU A 69 14.07 2.87 -7.40
N LYS A 70 15.08 2.66 -8.26
CA LYS A 70 16.49 2.94 -7.93
C LYS A 70 16.76 4.44 -7.72
N ALA A 71 16.12 5.31 -8.51
CA ALA A 71 16.27 6.76 -8.36
C ALA A 71 15.68 7.28 -7.04
N GLU A 72 14.62 6.64 -6.52
CA GLU A 72 14.10 6.89 -5.17
C GLU A 72 15.00 6.32 -4.07
N GLY A 73 16.08 5.61 -4.42
CA GLY A 73 17.05 5.04 -3.48
C GLY A 73 16.58 3.78 -2.77
N LEU A 74 15.60 3.07 -3.36
CA LEU A 74 15.13 1.77 -2.84
C LEU A 74 16.15 0.67 -3.15
N ASP A 75 16.27 -0.31 -2.24
CA ASP A 75 16.90 -1.58 -2.51
C ASP A 75 15.92 -2.46 -3.30
N VAL A 76 16.21 -2.71 -4.58
CA VAL A 76 15.28 -3.40 -5.47
C VAL A 76 15.69 -4.85 -5.68
N GLN A 77 14.86 -5.76 -5.18
CA GLN A 77 15.01 -7.21 -5.36
C GLN A 77 14.08 -7.67 -6.49
N ILE A 78 14.56 -7.57 -7.71
CA ILE A 78 13.78 -7.80 -8.93
C ILE A 78 14.14 -9.13 -9.58
N THR A 79 13.13 -10.00 -9.76
CA THR A 79 13.22 -11.12 -10.70
C THR A 79 12.82 -10.63 -12.10
N LYS A 80 13.64 -10.91 -13.12
CA LYS A 80 13.30 -10.58 -14.50
C LYS A 80 12.54 -11.73 -15.16
N ASP A 81 11.52 -11.38 -15.94
CA ASP A 81 10.68 -12.33 -16.67
C ASP A 81 10.72 -12.00 -18.18
N GLU A 82 11.20 -12.94 -18.98
CA GLU A 82 11.30 -12.79 -20.44
C GLU A 82 10.00 -13.18 -21.16
N ASN A 83 9.06 -13.82 -20.46
CA ASN A 83 7.86 -14.38 -21.05
C ASN A 83 6.60 -13.53 -20.80
N HIS A 84 6.64 -12.66 -19.78
CA HIS A 84 5.50 -11.85 -19.38
C HIS A 84 5.84 -10.36 -19.39
N PHE A 85 4.87 -9.55 -19.81
CA PHE A 85 5.00 -8.09 -19.85
C PHE A 85 4.91 -7.47 -18.46
N THR A 86 5.45 -6.28 -18.30
CA THR A 86 5.29 -5.46 -17.10
C THR A 86 3.91 -4.84 -17.07
N GLY A 87 3.19 -4.99 -15.95
CA GLY A 87 1.86 -4.40 -15.77
C GLY A 87 1.84 -2.88 -15.97
N TYR A 88 0.76 -2.37 -16.57
CA TYR A 88 0.55 -0.94 -16.76
C TYR A 88 -0.93 -0.57 -16.63
N GLN A 89 -1.21 0.72 -16.47
CA GLN A 89 -2.57 1.24 -16.38
C GLN A 89 -2.73 2.56 -17.14
N LEU A 90 -3.96 2.80 -17.59
CA LEU A 90 -4.39 4.09 -18.14
C LEU A 90 -5.31 4.75 -17.12
N LYS A 91 -5.03 6.01 -16.75
CA LYS A 91 -5.86 6.83 -15.86
C LYS A 91 -6.40 8.01 -16.65
N GLY A 92 -7.71 8.14 -16.69
CA GLY A 92 -8.40 9.27 -17.29
C GLY A 92 -8.10 10.57 -16.52
N LYS A 93 -8.59 11.68 -17.05
CA LYS A 93 -8.60 12.97 -16.37
C LYS A 93 -10.01 13.51 -16.40
N VAL A 94 -10.53 13.86 -15.23
CA VAL A 94 -11.87 14.45 -15.04
C VAL A 94 -11.77 15.79 -14.33
N LEU A 95 -12.77 16.63 -14.46
CA LEU A 95 -12.87 17.89 -13.71
C LEU A 95 -13.53 17.68 -12.35
N GLU A 96 -14.40 16.68 -12.23
CA GLU A 96 -15.12 16.33 -11.00
C GLU A 96 -15.27 14.81 -10.91
N GLY A 97 -15.22 14.25 -9.70
CA GLY A 97 -15.37 12.82 -9.43
C GLY A 97 -14.11 12.01 -9.68
N ASP A 98 -14.25 10.69 -9.64
CA ASP A 98 -13.13 9.78 -9.82
C ASP A 98 -12.86 9.47 -11.30
N PRO A 99 -11.61 9.55 -11.77
CA PRO A 99 -11.26 9.23 -13.14
C PRO A 99 -11.40 7.73 -13.41
N GLU A 100 -11.77 7.38 -14.65
CA GLU A 100 -11.68 5.99 -15.10
C GLU A 100 -10.23 5.49 -15.07
N VAL A 101 -10.05 4.24 -14.59
CA VAL A 101 -8.75 3.57 -14.58
C VAL A 101 -8.88 2.20 -15.23
N PHE A 102 -8.10 1.96 -16.26
CA PHE A 102 -8.02 0.66 -16.96
C PHE A 102 -6.70 -0.01 -16.66
N TYR A 103 -6.77 -1.24 -16.12
CA TYR A 103 -5.63 -2.03 -15.71
C TYR A 103 -5.28 -3.10 -16.75
N TYR A 104 -4.04 -3.08 -17.21
CA TYR A 104 -3.43 -4.11 -18.05
C TYR A 104 -2.39 -4.86 -17.22
N ARG A 105 -2.87 -5.77 -16.36
CA ARG A 105 -2.04 -6.48 -15.37
C ARG A 105 -2.32 -7.99 -15.29
N ARG A 106 -3.34 -8.48 -15.99
CA ARG A 106 -3.61 -9.92 -16.06
C ARG A 106 -2.48 -10.60 -16.82
N ASN A 107 -1.87 -11.62 -16.22
CA ASN A 107 -0.68 -12.31 -16.72
C ASN A 107 0.54 -11.37 -16.90
N SER A 108 0.65 -10.34 -16.07
CA SER A 108 1.87 -9.55 -15.98
C SER A 108 2.99 -10.35 -15.32
N ALA A 109 4.25 -9.92 -15.49
CA ALA A 109 5.40 -10.54 -14.84
C ALA A 109 5.19 -10.63 -13.31
N ALA A 110 4.72 -9.54 -12.67
CA ALA A 110 4.46 -9.54 -11.24
C ALA A 110 3.36 -10.52 -10.83
N SER A 111 2.34 -10.75 -11.69
CA SER A 111 1.32 -11.77 -11.42
C SER A 111 1.86 -13.21 -11.45
N CYS A 112 3.07 -13.41 -11.95
CA CYS A 112 3.80 -14.69 -11.98
C CYS A 112 4.85 -14.82 -10.87
N LEU A 113 4.83 -13.96 -9.86
CA LEU A 113 5.63 -14.16 -8.65
C LEU A 113 5.29 -15.49 -7.99
N SER A 114 6.30 -16.20 -7.51
CA SER A 114 6.18 -17.55 -7.00
C SER A 114 6.90 -17.73 -5.66
N VAL A 115 6.67 -18.86 -5.01
CA VAL A 115 7.40 -19.25 -3.80
C VAL A 115 8.91 -19.29 -4.05
N GLU A 116 9.36 -19.75 -5.23
CA GLU A 116 10.79 -19.79 -5.58
C GLU A 116 11.41 -18.39 -5.68
N ASP A 117 10.65 -17.38 -6.11
CA ASP A 117 11.12 -16.00 -6.11
C ASP A 117 11.24 -15.49 -4.66
N ILE A 118 10.29 -15.84 -3.79
CA ILE A 118 10.29 -15.45 -2.39
C ILE A 118 11.43 -16.09 -1.60
N GLU A 119 11.81 -17.35 -1.89
CA GLU A 119 12.94 -18.00 -1.21
C GLU A 119 14.28 -17.26 -1.42
N LYS A 120 14.41 -16.49 -2.49
CA LYS A 120 15.61 -15.69 -2.80
C LYS A 120 15.64 -14.33 -2.13
N VAL A 121 14.51 -13.90 -1.52
CA VAL A 121 14.42 -12.58 -0.89
C VAL A 121 15.35 -12.50 0.31
N ASP A 122 16.20 -11.48 0.33
CA ASP A 122 17.04 -11.17 1.49
C ASP A 122 16.21 -10.44 2.56
N LEU A 123 16.07 -11.08 3.72
CA LEU A 123 15.38 -10.55 4.90
C LEU A 123 16.36 -10.20 6.03
N GLU A 124 17.66 -10.16 5.79
CA GLU A 124 18.64 -9.89 6.84
C GLU A 124 18.52 -8.44 7.33
N GLY A 125 18.38 -8.29 8.65
CA GLY A 125 18.23 -6.99 9.32
C GLY A 125 16.85 -6.35 9.15
N ALA A 126 15.92 -7.01 8.45
CA ALA A 126 14.57 -6.50 8.29
C ALA A 126 13.77 -6.60 9.60
N ARG A 127 13.03 -5.55 9.92
CA ARG A 127 12.20 -5.42 11.12
C ARG A 127 10.71 -5.50 10.80
N VAL A 128 10.33 -5.10 9.58
CA VAL A 128 8.94 -4.99 9.13
C VAL A 128 8.77 -5.63 7.78
N LEU A 129 7.74 -6.47 7.65
CA LEU A 129 7.12 -6.84 6.39
C LEU A 129 5.81 -6.08 6.26
N HIS A 130 5.67 -5.25 5.23
CA HIS A 130 4.38 -4.64 4.89
C HIS A 130 3.84 -5.24 3.59
N ILE A 131 2.61 -5.70 3.64
CA ILE A 131 1.90 -6.32 2.51
C ILE A 131 0.49 -5.73 2.38
N THR A 132 -0.04 -5.78 1.16
CA THR A 132 -1.45 -5.49 0.89
C THR A 132 -2.18 -6.74 0.42
N GLY A 133 -3.51 -6.64 0.27
CA GLY A 133 -4.30 -7.72 -0.33
C GLY A 133 -4.11 -7.87 -1.84
N ILE A 134 -3.47 -6.90 -2.51
CA ILE A 134 -3.33 -6.88 -3.97
C ILE A 134 -2.51 -8.04 -4.51
N PRO A 135 -1.29 -8.36 -4.01
CA PRO A 135 -0.51 -9.48 -4.52
C PRO A 135 -1.28 -10.82 -4.45
N ALA A 136 -1.98 -11.07 -3.34
CA ALA A 136 -2.77 -12.30 -3.18
C ALA A 136 -3.95 -12.41 -4.15
N ALA A 137 -4.40 -11.29 -4.72
CA ALA A 137 -5.47 -11.22 -5.71
C ALA A 137 -4.99 -11.40 -7.15
N LEU A 138 -3.70 -11.18 -7.43
CA LEU A 138 -3.17 -11.21 -8.81
C LEU A 138 -3.22 -12.61 -9.43
N SER A 139 -2.89 -13.63 -8.64
CA SER A 139 -2.88 -15.03 -9.08
C SER A 139 -2.74 -15.97 -7.87
N LYS A 140 -2.95 -17.27 -8.14
CA LYS A 140 -2.74 -18.30 -7.13
C LYS A 140 -1.27 -18.39 -6.71
N SER A 141 -0.32 -18.28 -7.64
CA SER A 141 1.13 -18.31 -7.31
C SER A 141 1.55 -17.12 -6.45
N CYS A 142 1.04 -15.91 -6.74
CA CYS A 142 1.26 -14.74 -5.90
C CYS A 142 0.65 -14.88 -4.51
N ARG A 143 -0.51 -15.52 -4.40
CA ARG A 143 -1.15 -15.82 -3.12
C ARG A 143 -0.28 -16.76 -2.27
N GLU A 144 0.22 -17.84 -2.87
CA GLU A 144 1.15 -18.77 -2.23
C GLU A 144 2.47 -18.07 -1.84
N ALA A 145 2.99 -17.21 -2.71
CA ALA A 145 4.16 -16.37 -2.46
C ALA A 145 3.93 -15.41 -1.27
N THR A 146 2.74 -14.80 -1.18
CA THR A 146 2.36 -13.93 -0.05
C THR A 146 2.40 -14.69 1.28
N TYR A 147 1.79 -15.86 1.34
CA TYR A 147 1.81 -16.69 2.54
C TYR A 147 3.23 -17.11 2.91
N ARG A 148 4.03 -17.53 1.94
CA ARG A 148 5.42 -17.93 2.21
C ARG A 148 6.27 -16.78 2.72
N LEU A 149 6.06 -15.57 2.22
CA LEU A 149 6.77 -14.38 2.70
C LEU A 149 6.39 -14.04 4.15
N ILE A 150 5.10 -14.17 4.51
CA ILE A 150 4.64 -14.02 5.91
C ILE A 150 5.31 -15.06 6.82
N GLU A 151 5.36 -16.33 6.41
CA GLU A 151 6.04 -17.38 7.18
C GLU A 151 7.51 -17.04 7.42
N ARG A 152 8.24 -16.65 6.36
CA ARG A 152 9.65 -16.26 6.47
C ARG A 152 9.87 -15.03 7.36
N ALA A 153 8.95 -14.06 7.32
CA ALA A 153 8.99 -12.90 8.21
C ALA A 153 8.78 -13.32 9.68
N ARG A 154 7.85 -14.26 9.92
CA ARG A 154 7.64 -14.83 11.27
C ARG A 154 8.83 -15.63 11.78
N GLU A 155 9.50 -16.40 10.93
CA GLU A 155 10.75 -17.11 11.27
C GLU A 155 11.87 -16.16 11.70
N LYS A 156 11.78 -14.87 11.33
CA LYS A 156 12.74 -13.80 11.64
C LYS A 156 12.24 -12.81 12.69
N ASP A 157 11.13 -13.10 13.37
CA ASP A 157 10.50 -12.21 14.37
C ASP A 157 10.19 -10.80 13.84
N MET A 158 9.95 -10.67 12.53
CA MET A 158 9.57 -9.39 11.92
C MET A 158 8.13 -9.02 12.27
N LEU A 159 7.86 -7.72 12.42
CA LEU A 159 6.49 -7.20 12.44
C LEU A 159 5.85 -7.42 11.07
N VAL A 160 4.65 -8.00 11.04
CA VAL A 160 3.85 -8.09 9.82
C VAL A 160 2.73 -7.06 9.88
N SER A 161 2.76 -6.09 8.95
CA SER A 161 1.72 -5.08 8.74
C SER A 161 0.93 -5.40 7.47
N PHE A 162 -0.38 -5.32 7.55
CA PHE A 162 -1.29 -5.67 6.47
C PHE A 162 -2.33 -4.59 6.22
N ASP A 163 -2.42 -4.11 4.98
CA ASP A 163 -3.53 -3.28 4.49
C ASP A 163 -4.40 -4.15 3.54
N PRO A 164 -5.69 -4.39 3.83
CA PRO A 164 -6.57 -5.14 2.94
C PRO A 164 -6.58 -4.61 1.51
N ASN A 165 -6.62 -3.30 1.33
CA ASN A 165 -6.49 -2.59 0.04
C ASN A 165 -7.26 -3.30 -1.08
N LEU A 166 -8.58 -3.49 -0.85
CA LEU A 166 -9.42 -4.36 -1.66
C LEU A 166 -9.49 -3.92 -3.13
N ARG A 167 -9.39 -4.92 -4.01
CA ARG A 167 -9.59 -4.78 -5.46
C ARG A 167 -10.51 -5.93 -5.92
N PRO A 168 -11.83 -5.83 -5.69
CA PRO A 168 -12.78 -6.95 -5.93
C PRO A 168 -12.68 -7.54 -7.34
N THR A 169 -12.40 -6.72 -8.35
CA THR A 169 -12.31 -7.14 -9.75
C THR A 169 -11.12 -8.05 -10.07
N LEU A 170 -10.15 -8.20 -9.16
CA LEU A 170 -9.00 -9.08 -9.32
C LEU A 170 -9.26 -10.52 -8.82
N TRP A 171 -10.29 -10.71 -7.99
CA TRP A 171 -10.57 -11.97 -7.33
C TRP A 171 -11.46 -12.89 -8.17
N GLU A 172 -11.33 -14.19 -7.96
CA GLU A 172 -12.15 -15.22 -8.59
C GLU A 172 -13.62 -15.14 -8.13
N SER A 173 -13.85 -14.81 -6.86
CA SER A 173 -15.15 -14.54 -6.27
C SER A 173 -15.00 -13.69 -4.99
N GLU A 174 -16.12 -13.11 -4.54
CA GLU A 174 -16.17 -12.34 -3.29
C GLU A 174 -15.86 -13.23 -2.07
N GLU A 175 -16.35 -14.48 -2.07
CA GLU A 175 -16.07 -15.43 -0.98
C GLU A 175 -14.56 -15.72 -0.86
N VAL A 176 -13.88 -15.98 -1.99
CA VAL A 176 -12.44 -16.24 -2.01
C VAL A 176 -11.67 -15.01 -1.53
N MET A 177 -12.10 -13.81 -1.94
CA MET A 177 -11.53 -12.56 -1.47
C MET A 177 -11.66 -12.43 0.05
N ILE A 178 -12.87 -12.53 0.58
CA ILE A 178 -13.16 -12.37 2.02
C ILE A 178 -12.36 -13.39 2.84
N GLN A 179 -12.40 -14.66 2.45
CA GLN A 179 -11.67 -15.72 3.14
C GLN A 179 -10.15 -15.47 3.16
N THR A 180 -9.58 -15.15 1.99
CA THR A 180 -8.13 -14.95 1.86
C THR A 180 -7.66 -13.71 2.62
N ILE A 181 -8.36 -12.59 2.48
CA ILE A 181 -8.00 -11.33 3.15
C ILE A 181 -8.09 -11.49 4.68
N ASN A 182 -9.17 -12.10 5.19
CA ASN A 182 -9.31 -12.32 6.62
C ASN A 182 -8.29 -13.32 7.17
N ASP A 183 -7.92 -14.35 6.38
CA ASP A 183 -6.86 -15.28 6.77
C ASP A 183 -5.49 -14.62 6.82
N ILE A 184 -5.14 -13.77 5.85
CA ILE A 184 -3.91 -12.98 5.87
C ILE A 184 -3.91 -12.02 7.07
N ALA A 185 -5.03 -11.32 7.33
CA ALA A 185 -5.18 -10.42 8.46
C ALA A 185 -4.95 -11.12 9.81
N SER A 186 -5.39 -12.39 9.94
CA SER A 186 -5.16 -13.19 11.15
C SER A 186 -3.69 -13.51 11.42
N LYS A 187 -2.84 -13.38 10.40
CA LYS A 187 -1.39 -13.61 10.47
C LYS A 187 -0.58 -12.31 10.63
N ALA A 188 -1.25 -11.16 10.60
CA ALA A 188 -0.64 -9.85 10.74
C ALA A 188 -0.63 -9.37 12.20
N ASP A 189 0.38 -8.58 12.58
CA ASP A 189 0.44 -7.90 13.88
C ASP A 189 -0.36 -6.61 13.85
N ILE A 190 -0.28 -5.86 12.75
CA ILE A 190 -1.01 -4.61 12.54
C ILE A 190 -1.88 -4.76 11.30
N VAL A 191 -3.18 -4.47 11.42
CA VAL A 191 -4.13 -4.46 10.31
C VAL A 191 -4.67 -3.05 10.11
N LEU A 192 -4.67 -2.56 8.85
CA LEU A 192 -5.00 -1.19 8.49
C LEU A 192 -6.24 -1.11 7.56
N PRO A 193 -7.42 -1.57 7.95
CA PRO A 193 -8.59 -1.57 7.09
C PRO A 193 -9.25 -0.19 7.02
N GLY A 194 -10.00 0.06 5.94
CA GLY A 194 -10.98 1.13 5.87
C GLY A 194 -12.37 0.66 6.34
N THR A 195 -13.27 1.60 6.69
CA THR A 195 -14.65 1.27 7.09
C THR A 195 -15.42 0.57 5.97
N GLY A 196 -15.28 1.03 4.72
CA GLY A 196 -15.91 0.38 3.56
C GLY A 196 -15.39 -1.05 3.32
N GLU A 197 -14.10 -1.29 3.59
CA GLU A 197 -13.53 -2.64 3.54
C GLU A 197 -14.09 -3.53 4.65
N GLY A 198 -14.25 -2.99 5.85
CA GLY A 198 -14.89 -3.69 6.97
C GLY A 198 -16.30 -4.16 6.63
N LYS A 199 -17.10 -3.33 5.95
CA LYS A 199 -18.43 -3.73 5.48
C LYS A 199 -18.39 -4.97 4.60
N ILE A 200 -17.47 -5.04 3.65
CA ILE A 200 -17.31 -6.17 2.73
C ILE A 200 -16.77 -7.40 3.47
N LEU A 201 -15.72 -7.21 4.28
CA LEU A 201 -14.95 -8.30 4.87
C LEU A 201 -15.59 -8.95 6.10
N MET A 202 -16.40 -8.18 6.87
CA MET A 202 -17.00 -8.69 8.10
C MET A 202 -18.43 -8.18 8.39
N GLY A 203 -19.03 -7.42 7.46
CA GLY A 203 -20.43 -6.99 7.52
C GLY A 203 -20.70 -5.74 8.31
N SER A 204 -19.70 -4.95 8.73
CA SER A 204 -19.89 -3.71 9.48
C SER A 204 -18.97 -2.59 8.99
N GLU A 205 -19.49 -1.35 9.04
CA GLU A 205 -18.73 -0.11 8.81
C GLU A 205 -18.30 0.57 10.12
N LYS A 206 -18.73 0.04 11.29
CA LYS A 206 -18.40 0.63 12.58
C LYS A 206 -16.98 0.28 12.98
N PRO A 207 -16.11 1.27 13.21
CA PRO A 207 -14.71 1.03 13.51
C PRO A 207 -14.49 0.09 14.71
N GLU A 208 -15.30 0.23 15.74
CA GLU A 208 -15.20 -0.58 16.95
C GLU A 208 -15.49 -2.06 16.68
N GLU A 209 -16.49 -2.36 15.84
CA GLU A 209 -16.87 -3.72 15.47
C GLU A 209 -15.80 -4.35 14.57
N ILE A 210 -15.24 -3.57 13.63
CA ILE A 210 -14.13 -4.00 12.75
C ILE A 210 -12.89 -4.31 13.60
N ALA A 211 -12.54 -3.42 14.52
CA ALA A 211 -11.40 -3.61 15.40
C ALA A 211 -11.57 -4.88 16.26
N GLU A 212 -12.72 -5.06 16.88
CA GLU A 212 -13.01 -6.24 17.70
C GLU A 212 -12.89 -7.53 16.90
N PHE A 213 -13.38 -7.54 15.64
CA PHE A 213 -13.29 -8.70 14.76
C PHE A 213 -11.83 -9.10 14.52
N TYR A 214 -10.97 -8.19 14.06
CA TYR A 214 -9.58 -8.53 13.75
C TYR A 214 -8.74 -8.78 15.01
N ARG A 215 -9.01 -8.07 16.13
CA ARG A 215 -8.36 -8.34 17.41
C ARG A 215 -8.65 -9.76 17.92
N LYS A 216 -9.90 -10.21 17.83
CA LYS A 216 -10.29 -11.60 18.18
C LYS A 216 -9.64 -12.64 17.27
N ASN A 217 -9.35 -12.27 16.02
CA ASN A 217 -8.74 -13.15 15.03
C ASN A 217 -7.19 -13.09 15.01
N GLY A 218 -6.55 -12.43 15.99
CA GLY A 218 -5.10 -12.55 16.19
C GLY A 218 -4.28 -11.28 15.98
N ALA A 219 -4.85 -10.21 15.39
CA ALA A 219 -4.13 -8.95 15.23
C ALA A 219 -3.77 -8.32 16.58
N LYS A 220 -2.54 -7.81 16.74
CA LYS A 220 -2.07 -7.12 17.95
C LYS A 220 -2.51 -5.66 17.99
N ALA A 221 -2.73 -5.06 16.85
CA ALA A 221 -3.31 -3.74 16.69
C ALA A 221 -4.16 -3.67 15.43
N VAL A 222 -5.26 -2.94 15.46
CA VAL A 222 -6.11 -2.66 14.32
C VAL A 222 -6.34 -1.17 14.26
N ILE A 223 -6.03 -0.55 13.12
CA ILE A 223 -6.16 0.89 12.94
C ILE A 223 -7.06 1.13 11.73
N ILE A 224 -8.29 1.54 11.99
CA ILE A 224 -9.33 1.67 10.98
C ILE A 224 -9.32 3.09 10.41
N LYS A 225 -9.11 3.19 9.11
CA LYS A 225 -9.17 4.45 8.35
C LYS A 225 -10.63 4.87 8.19
N THR A 226 -10.98 6.08 8.66
CA THR A 226 -12.34 6.64 8.56
C THR A 226 -12.42 7.83 7.59
N GLY A 227 -11.53 7.85 6.60
CA GLY A 227 -11.44 8.93 5.63
C GLY A 227 -11.00 10.25 6.26
N GLY A 228 -11.63 11.36 5.89
CA GLY A 228 -11.29 12.68 6.41
C GLY A 228 -11.57 12.88 7.90
N ASP A 229 -12.35 12.01 8.53
CA ASP A 229 -12.63 12.08 9.97
C ASP A 229 -11.42 11.66 10.81
N GLY A 230 -10.52 10.83 10.26
CA GLY A 230 -9.31 10.37 10.93
C GLY A 230 -9.20 8.85 11.02
N ALA A 231 -8.87 8.32 12.20
CA ALA A 231 -8.72 6.88 12.39
C ALA A 231 -9.09 6.43 13.81
N TYR A 232 -9.62 5.22 13.91
CA TYR A 232 -9.86 4.53 15.18
C TYR A 232 -8.82 3.43 15.37
N ALA A 233 -8.17 3.39 16.53
CA ALA A 233 -7.18 2.37 16.85
C ALA A 233 -7.62 1.53 18.06
N ASP A 234 -7.42 0.21 17.98
CA ASP A 234 -7.55 -0.77 19.05
C ASP A 234 -6.25 -1.59 19.15
N TRP A 235 -5.57 -1.51 20.29
CA TRP A 235 -4.30 -2.20 20.56
C TRP A 235 -4.24 -2.66 22.02
N GLU A 236 -3.19 -3.36 22.41
CA GLU A 236 -3.04 -3.86 23.79
C GLU A 236 -3.12 -2.75 24.85
N GLY A 237 -2.65 -1.54 24.52
CA GLY A 237 -2.64 -0.39 25.42
C GLY A 237 -3.97 0.38 25.52
N GLY A 238 -4.99 0.04 24.73
CA GLY A 238 -6.29 0.73 24.76
C GLY A 238 -7.01 0.84 23.43
N LYS A 239 -8.01 1.71 23.41
CA LYS A 239 -8.84 2.03 22.25
C LYS A 239 -9.07 3.53 22.22
N ALA A 240 -8.87 4.16 21.06
CA ALA A 240 -9.11 5.59 20.90
C ALA A 240 -9.42 5.96 19.44
N PHE A 241 -10.16 7.04 19.28
CA PHE A 241 -10.35 7.71 18.00
C PHE A 241 -9.39 8.92 17.93
N TYR A 242 -8.74 9.07 16.79
CA TYR A 242 -7.80 10.15 16.51
C TYR A 242 -8.33 10.97 15.33
N PRO A 243 -8.66 12.26 15.51
CA PRO A 243 -9.22 13.09 14.47
C PRO A 243 -8.22 13.31 13.32
N GLY A 244 -8.74 13.40 12.10
CA GLY A 244 -7.97 13.69 10.91
C GLY A 244 -7.53 15.16 10.83
N TYR A 245 -6.60 15.44 9.94
CA TYR A 245 -6.19 16.80 9.63
C TYR A 245 -7.18 17.46 8.65
N LYS A 246 -7.51 18.72 8.89
CA LYS A 246 -8.39 19.47 7.98
C LYS A 246 -7.63 19.84 6.70
N VAL A 247 -8.08 19.36 5.57
CA VAL A 247 -7.56 19.76 4.25
C VAL A 247 -8.40 20.88 3.65
N LYS A 248 -7.74 21.84 3.01
CA LYS A 248 -8.45 22.95 2.34
C LYS A 248 -9.21 22.48 1.12
N GLU A 249 -8.61 21.56 0.36
CA GLU A 249 -9.16 21.01 -0.88
C GLU A 249 -8.68 19.57 -1.04
N VAL A 250 -9.59 18.68 -1.38
CA VAL A 250 -9.26 17.30 -1.74
C VAL A 250 -9.13 17.25 -3.26
N VAL A 251 -7.90 17.01 -3.73
CA VAL A 251 -7.57 16.99 -5.16
C VAL A 251 -7.69 15.57 -5.73
N ASP A 252 -7.16 14.56 -5.00
CA ASP A 252 -7.24 13.14 -5.36
C ASP A 252 -7.19 12.32 -4.07
N THR A 253 -8.00 11.27 -3.98
CA THR A 253 -8.00 10.37 -2.81
C THR A 253 -7.06 9.17 -2.96
N VAL A 254 -6.51 8.97 -4.16
CA VAL A 254 -5.60 7.87 -4.46
C VAL A 254 -4.30 8.02 -3.67
N GLY A 255 -3.82 6.91 -3.10
CA GLY A 255 -2.59 6.89 -2.30
C GLY A 255 -2.73 7.39 -0.86
N ALA A 256 -3.88 7.96 -0.45
CA ALA A 256 -4.08 8.43 0.92
C ALA A 256 -3.95 7.31 1.97
N GLY A 257 -4.50 6.13 1.67
CA GLY A 257 -4.36 4.93 2.51
C GLY A 257 -2.91 4.45 2.60
N ASP A 258 -2.20 4.49 1.47
CA ASP A 258 -0.78 4.14 1.41
C ASP A 258 0.05 5.14 2.23
N GLY A 259 -0.23 6.46 2.11
CA GLY A 259 0.38 7.51 2.92
C GLY A 259 0.10 7.33 4.42
N PHE A 260 -1.12 6.91 4.77
CA PHE A 260 -1.46 6.57 6.15
C PHE A 260 -0.58 5.42 6.67
N ALA A 261 -0.43 4.34 5.88
CA ALA A 261 0.44 3.22 6.23
C ALA A 261 1.91 3.66 6.40
N VAL A 262 2.41 4.56 5.54
CA VAL A 262 3.75 5.17 5.70
C VAL A 262 3.91 5.80 7.07
N GLY A 263 2.95 6.61 7.50
CA GLY A 263 3.00 7.28 8.81
C GLY A 263 3.02 6.31 9.97
N ILE A 264 2.14 5.30 9.95
CA ILE A 264 2.10 4.23 10.97
C ILE A 264 3.45 3.51 11.06
N LEU A 265 3.96 3.04 9.93
CA LEU A 265 5.19 2.23 9.90
C LEU A 265 6.43 3.04 10.26
N SER A 266 6.54 4.27 9.75
CA SER A 266 7.64 5.19 10.07
C SER A 266 7.70 5.47 11.57
N ALA A 267 6.56 5.82 12.19
CA ALA A 267 6.50 6.09 13.62
C ALA A 267 6.83 4.83 14.46
N TRP A 268 6.33 3.66 14.05
CA TRP A 268 6.68 2.40 14.69
C TRP A 268 8.18 2.10 14.64
N LEU A 269 8.83 2.30 13.49
CA LEU A 269 10.28 2.11 13.30
C LEU A 269 11.11 3.03 14.19
N GLU A 270 10.62 4.25 14.43
CA GLU A 270 11.23 5.22 15.34
C GLU A 270 10.92 4.95 16.82
N GLY A 271 10.08 3.95 17.15
CA GLY A 271 9.74 3.55 18.53
C GLY A 271 8.65 4.42 19.15
N GLU A 272 7.88 5.13 18.35
CA GLU A 272 6.76 5.96 18.80
C GLU A 272 5.58 5.10 19.30
N LYS A 273 4.71 5.70 20.11
CA LYS A 273 3.51 5.05 20.63
C LYS A 273 2.34 5.17 19.66
N MET A 274 1.28 4.43 19.93
CA MET A 274 0.08 4.41 19.08
C MET A 274 -0.51 5.80 18.78
N PRO A 275 -0.64 6.73 19.73
CA PRO A 275 -1.13 8.08 19.42
C PRO A 275 -0.31 8.80 18.36
N GLU A 276 1.01 8.77 18.47
CA GLU A 276 1.96 9.39 17.55
C GLU A 276 1.97 8.66 16.18
N MET A 277 1.84 7.34 16.20
CA MET A 277 1.71 6.55 14.96
C MET A 277 0.49 6.97 14.17
N VAL A 278 -0.68 7.06 14.82
CA VAL A 278 -1.94 7.42 14.15
C VAL A 278 -1.96 8.90 13.73
N ASP A 279 -1.43 9.81 14.57
CA ASP A 279 -1.30 11.24 14.23
C ASP A 279 -0.45 11.42 12.95
N ARG A 280 0.70 10.73 12.87
CA ARG A 280 1.57 10.74 11.68
C ARG A 280 0.88 10.13 10.45
N GLY A 281 0.14 9.02 10.63
CA GLY A 281 -0.67 8.42 9.57
C GLY A 281 -1.71 9.38 9.02
N ASN A 282 -2.48 10.03 9.89
CA ASN A 282 -3.46 11.03 9.52
C ASN A 282 -2.83 12.24 8.80
N ALA A 283 -1.66 12.69 9.26
CA ALA A 283 -0.94 13.82 8.64
C ALA A 283 -0.52 13.48 7.21
N ILE A 284 0.14 12.34 6.98
CA ILE A 284 0.61 11.97 5.63
C ILE A 284 -0.56 11.68 4.70
N GLY A 285 -1.59 10.98 5.17
CA GLY A 285 -2.82 10.77 4.40
C GLY A 285 -3.45 12.09 3.95
N SER A 286 -3.48 13.10 4.82
CA SER A 286 -4.03 14.42 4.51
C SER A 286 -3.15 15.24 3.54
N ILE A 287 -1.83 15.10 3.59
CA ILE A 287 -0.91 15.70 2.60
C ILE A 287 -1.17 15.07 1.23
N GLN A 288 -1.28 13.74 1.18
CA GLN A 288 -1.44 12.99 -0.07
C GLN A 288 -2.72 13.38 -0.82
N VAL A 289 -3.86 13.57 -0.15
CA VAL A 289 -5.11 13.96 -0.82
C VAL A 289 -5.09 15.37 -1.41
N SER A 290 -4.10 16.19 -1.08
CA SER A 290 -3.94 17.56 -1.58
C SER A 290 -3.17 17.63 -2.90
N VAL A 291 -2.72 16.50 -3.45
CA VAL A 291 -1.88 16.43 -4.67
C VAL A 291 -2.49 15.41 -5.65
N ALA A 292 -2.54 15.77 -6.94
CA ALA A 292 -3.05 14.90 -8.01
C ALA A 292 -1.99 13.87 -8.45
N SER A 293 -1.60 12.96 -7.56
CA SER A 293 -0.58 11.92 -7.84
C SER A 293 -0.65 10.81 -6.83
N ASP A 294 -0.26 9.60 -7.25
CA ASP A 294 -0.25 8.42 -6.38
C ASP A 294 0.88 8.48 -5.32
N ASN A 295 2.02 9.15 -5.60
CA ASN A 295 3.17 9.18 -4.69
C ASN A 295 3.97 10.51 -4.65
N GLU A 296 3.66 11.48 -5.51
CA GLU A 296 4.39 12.75 -5.52
C GLU A 296 4.11 13.60 -4.26
N GLY A 297 2.93 13.43 -3.65
CA GLY A 297 2.55 14.09 -2.41
C GLY A 297 3.17 13.49 -1.13
N LEU A 298 3.86 12.36 -1.22
CA LEU A 298 4.50 11.75 -0.05
C LEU A 298 5.66 12.64 0.44
N PRO A 299 5.61 13.11 1.71
CA PRO A 299 6.53 14.12 2.20
C PRO A 299 7.92 13.57 2.54
N THR A 300 8.92 14.43 2.52
CA THR A 300 10.16 14.25 3.28
C THR A 300 9.92 14.44 4.77
N LYS A 301 10.92 14.09 5.61
CA LYS A 301 10.80 14.27 7.07
C LYS A 301 10.64 15.75 7.45
N GLU A 302 11.36 16.64 6.79
CA GLU A 302 11.30 18.08 7.02
C GLU A 302 9.93 18.66 6.64
N GLU A 303 9.36 18.23 5.52
CA GLU A 303 8.03 18.65 5.06
C GLU A 303 6.93 18.14 6.00
N LEU A 304 7.02 16.90 6.45
CA LEU A 304 6.09 16.32 7.42
C LEU A 304 6.13 17.08 8.74
N ASP A 305 7.34 17.33 9.28
CA ASP A 305 7.53 18.07 10.54
C ASP A 305 6.96 19.49 10.44
N ALA A 306 7.17 20.17 9.31
CA ALA A 306 6.63 21.50 9.06
C ALA A 306 5.10 21.48 8.99
N TYR A 307 4.52 20.50 8.29
CA TYR A 307 3.06 20.35 8.19
C TYR A 307 2.42 20.09 9.54
N MET A 308 2.92 19.14 10.31
CA MET A 308 2.38 18.79 11.63
C MET A 308 2.49 19.93 12.65
N LYS A 309 3.54 20.78 12.56
CA LYS A 309 3.67 21.98 13.39
C LYS A 309 2.71 23.10 12.99
N GLY A 310 2.45 23.25 11.71
CA GLY A 310 1.57 24.31 11.19
C GLY A 310 0.08 24.00 11.28
N ALA A 311 -0.29 22.75 11.51
CA ALA A 311 -1.67 22.29 11.61
C ALA A 311 -2.19 22.20 13.08
N LYS A 312 -1.31 22.35 14.06
CA LYS A 312 -1.62 22.46 15.50
C LYS A 312 -1.80 23.92 15.88
#